data_c12d70aa57172049c0b6fbc72f99f203
#
_entry.id   c12d70aa57172049c0b6fbc72f99f203
#
_cell.length_a   1.000
_cell.length_b   1.000
_cell.length_c   1.000
_cell.angle_alpha   90.00
_cell.angle_beta   90.00
_cell.angle_gamma   90.00
#
_symmetry.space_group_name_H-M   'P 1'
#
loop_
_entity.id
_entity.type
_entity.pdbx_description
1 polymer ?
#
loop_
_entity_poly.entity_id
_entity_poly.type
_entity_poly.pdbx_seq_one_letter_code
_entity_poly.pdbx_strand_id
1 'polypeptide(L)'
;MAIKNYKPVNNSRRGMTVTDYSGLSKVAPEKSLLEPVKKTAGRNSYGRITVRHIGGGNRKKYRVIDFKRDKQGMNATVTTLEYDPNRSAFIALVTYEDGEKRYIIAPDGLKVGDTVRAGSDADIKPGNALALADIPVGTVIHNIEMHPGKGAQMVRSAGNMAQLMAKENGMALIRLPSGELRNVAVNCMASIGTVSNLDHENVNLGKAGRTVSYTHLTLP
;
A
#
# COMPACT_ATOMS: atom_id res chain seq x y z
N MET A 1 -8.09 11.13 -3.71
CA MET A 1 -9.14 11.26 -2.65
C MET A 1 -8.89 12.55 -1.90
N ALA A 2 -9.93 13.25 -1.49
CA ALA A 2 -9.82 14.58 -0.89
C ALA A 2 -9.44 14.50 0.60
N ILE A 3 -8.83 15.57 1.09
CA ILE A 3 -8.59 15.79 2.50
C ILE A 3 -9.82 16.47 3.11
N LYS A 4 -10.26 15.98 4.27
CA LYS A 4 -11.35 16.58 5.04
C LYS A 4 -10.79 17.50 6.11
N ASN A 5 -11.20 18.76 6.09
CA ASN A 5 -10.86 19.75 7.12
C ASN A 5 -11.82 19.68 8.29
N TYR A 6 -11.31 19.87 9.49
CA TYR A 6 -12.15 20.05 10.69
C TYR A 6 -12.62 21.49 10.82
N LYS A 7 -13.81 21.69 11.42
CA LYS A 7 -14.28 23.03 11.78
C LYS A 7 -13.34 23.63 12.85
N PRO A 8 -12.95 24.91 12.75
CA PRO A 8 -11.99 25.56 13.65
C PRO A 8 -12.62 25.96 15.00
N VAL A 9 -13.09 24.97 15.76
CA VAL A 9 -13.76 25.19 17.06
C VAL A 9 -12.78 25.56 18.16
N ASN A 10 -11.53 25.08 18.06
CA ASN A 10 -10.44 25.37 19.01
C ASN A 10 -9.09 25.38 18.29
N ASN A 11 -8.02 25.79 19.01
CA ASN A 11 -6.68 25.88 18.43
C ASN A 11 -6.18 24.53 17.85
N SER A 12 -6.46 23.41 18.51
CA SER A 12 -6.05 22.08 18.05
C SER A 12 -6.73 21.67 16.73
N ARG A 13 -7.96 22.14 16.49
CA ARG A 13 -8.74 21.78 15.29
C ARG A 13 -8.57 22.76 14.14
N ARG A 14 -8.04 23.96 14.39
CA ARG A 14 -7.94 25.02 13.37
C ARG A 14 -7.21 24.60 12.11
N GLY A 15 -6.11 23.87 12.22
CA GLY A 15 -5.34 23.37 11.07
C GLY A 15 -5.41 21.85 10.90
N MET A 16 -6.29 21.15 11.64
CA MET A 16 -6.36 19.70 11.62
C MET A 16 -7.09 19.19 10.40
N THR A 17 -6.49 18.22 9.72
CA THR A 17 -7.08 17.53 8.59
C THR A 17 -7.06 16.02 8.79
N VAL A 18 -7.85 15.30 8.01
CA VAL A 18 -7.86 13.83 7.95
C VAL A 18 -8.14 13.39 6.51
N THR A 19 -7.71 12.19 6.19
CA THR A 19 -8.05 11.55 4.92
C THR A 19 -9.57 11.34 4.84
N ASP A 20 -10.16 11.64 3.70
CA ASP A 20 -11.56 11.31 3.44
C ASP A 20 -11.69 9.86 2.99
N TYR A 21 -12.47 9.10 3.74
CA TYR A 21 -12.75 7.69 3.45
C TYR A 21 -14.10 7.47 2.77
N SER A 22 -14.76 8.53 2.31
CA SER A 22 -16.10 8.44 1.69
C SER A 22 -16.14 7.59 0.43
N GLY A 23 -15.02 7.55 -0.32
CA GLY A 23 -14.88 6.73 -1.53
C GLY A 23 -14.56 5.25 -1.27
N LEU A 24 -14.41 4.82 -0.03
CA LEU A 24 -14.14 3.43 0.31
C LEU A 24 -15.42 2.65 0.61
N SER A 25 -15.38 1.36 0.32
CA SER A 25 -16.48 0.44 0.61
C SER A 25 -16.63 0.26 2.13
N LYS A 26 -17.83 0.44 2.65
CA LYS A 26 -18.14 0.27 4.08
C LYS A 26 -18.46 -1.20 4.39
N VAL A 27 -17.48 -2.07 4.17
CA VAL A 27 -17.60 -3.52 4.33
C VAL A 27 -16.63 -4.03 5.40
N ALA A 28 -17.01 -5.10 6.09
CA ALA A 28 -16.07 -5.80 6.98
C ALA A 28 -14.99 -6.52 6.16
N PRO A 29 -13.74 -6.55 6.62
CA PRO A 29 -12.66 -7.21 5.89
C PRO A 29 -12.89 -8.72 5.79
N GLU A 30 -12.41 -9.32 4.70
CA GLU A 30 -12.50 -10.77 4.45
C GLU A 30 -11.78 -11.55 5.57
N LYS A 31 -12.51 -12.42 6.25
CA LYS A 31 -12.03 -13.11 7.47
C LYS A 31 -10.88 -14.09 7.18
N SER A 32 -10.92 -14.76 6.03
CA SER A 32 -9.89 -15.71 5.59
C SER A 32 -8.51 -15.07 5.37
N LEU A 33 -8.50 -13.76 5.06
CA LEU A 33 -7.29 -12.98 4.78
C LEU A 33 -6.82 -12.14 5.97
N LEU A 34 -7.29 -12.44 7.18
CA LEU A 34 -6.91 -11.73 8.40
C LEU A 34 -6.02 -12.57 9.31
N GLU A 35 -4.87 -12.03 9.66
CA GLU A 35 -3.94 -12.62 10.60
C GLU A 35 -3.81 -11.80 11.89
N PRO A 36 -3.60 -12.46 13.05
CA PRO A 36 -3.33 -11.76 14.29
C PRO A 36 -1.93 -11.13 14.28
N VAL A 37 -1.83 -9.88 14.71
CA VAL A 37 -0.55 -9.19 14.89
C VAL A 37 -0.13 -9.30 16.35
N LYS A 38 0.93 -10.04 16.62
CA LYS A 38 1.56 -10.08 17.94
C LYS A 38 2.30 -8.76 18.20
N LYS A 39 2.01 -8.12 19.33
CA LYS A 39 2.64 -6.87 19.75
C LYS A 39 3.33 -7.09 21.09
N THR A 40 4.61 -6.86 21.15
CA THR A 40 5.41 -6.96 22.38
C THR A 40 5.49 -5.65 23.14
N ALA A 41 5.15 -4.52 22.48
CA ALA A 41 5.23 -3.17 23.06
C ALA A 41 6.60 -2.86 23.70
N GLY A 42 7.67 -3.35 23.10
CA GLY A 42 9.03 -3.18 23.62
C GLY A 42 9.36 -3.99 24.87
N ARG A 43 8.51 -4.96 25.27
CA ARG A 43 8.72 -5.83 26.44
C ARG A 43 9.39 -7.13 26.01
N ASN A 44 10.28 -7.65 26.88
CA ASN A 44 10.88 -8.97 26.74
C ASN A 44 9.95 -10.08 27.28
N SER A 45 10.43 -11.34 27.31
CA SER A 45 9.68 -12.49 27.86
C SER A 45 9.30 -12.35 29.32
N TYR A 46 10.05 -11.57 30.11
CA TYR A 46 9.78 -11.28 31.53
C TYR A 46 8.84 -10.06 31.71
N GLY A 47 8.33 -9.45 30.64
CA GLY A 47 7.46 -8.28 30.69
C GLY A 47 8.17 -6.96 30.97
N ARG A 48 9.51 -6.94 31.05
CA ARG A 48 10.30 -5.72 31.27
C ARG A 48 10.50 -4.96 29.96
N ILE A 49 10.48 -3.64 30.02
CA ILE A 49 10.75 -2.77 28.88
C ILE A 49 12.24 -2.86 28.53
N THR A 50 12.55 -3.39 27.36
CA THR A 50 13.92 -3.49 26.81
C THR A 50 14.14 -2.52 25.64
N VAL A 51 13.06 -2.08 24.98
CA VAL A 51 13.10 -1.10 23.89
C VAL A 51 12.20 0.07 24.27
N ARG A 52 12.79 1.26 24.38
CA ARG A 52 12.07 2.50 24.71
C ARG A 52 11.23 2.99 23.54
N HIS A 53 10.23 3.82 23.84
CA HIS A 53 9.39 4.53 22.86
C HIS A 53 8.60 3.61 21.91
N ILE A 54 8.36 2.36 22.31
CA ILE A 54 7.50 1.43 21.59
C ILE A 54 6.30 1.05 22.45
N GLY A 55 5.12 1.37 21.95
CA GLY A 55 3.86 1.02 22.60
C GLY A 55 3.06 -0.05 21.85
N GLY A 56 2.03 -0.60 22.50
CA GLY A 56 1.12 -1.58 21.90
C GLY A 56 0.22 -1.01 20.81
N GLY A 57 -0.11 0.28 20.87
CA GLY A 57 -1.06 0.92 19.95
C GLY A 57 -2.46 0.28 19.97
N ASN A 58 -3.31 0.64 19.05
CA ASN A 58 -4.64 0.06 18.91
C ASN A 58 -4.58 -1.42 18.49
N ARG A 59 -5.60 -2.18 18.91
CA ARG A 59 -5.80 -3.56 18.48
C ARG A 59 -6.17 -3.58 17.00
N LYS A 60 -5.37 -4.23 16.17
CA LYS A 60 -5.59 -4.37 14.73
C LYS A 60 -5.17 -5.77 14.26
N LYS A 61 -5.80 -6.22 13.18
CA LYS A 61 -5.43 -7.44 12.47
C LYS A 61 -4.66 -7.08 11.20
N TYR A 62 -3.72 -7.94 10.80
CA TYR A 62 -3.01 -7.81 9.53
C TYR A 62 -3.89 -8.33 8.41
N ARG A 63 -3.88 -7.63 7.26
CA ARG A 63 -4.47 -8.10 6.01
C ARG A 63 -3.37 -8.71 5.17
N VAL A 64 -3.55 -9.96 4.79
CA VAL A 64 -2.61 -10.66 3.89
C VAL A 64 -2.76 -10.04 2.51
N ILE A 65 -1.68 -9.40 2.04
CA ILE A 65 -1.63 -8.76 0.73
C ILE A 65 -0.86 -9.66 -0.23
N ASP A 66 -1.40 -9.82 -1.42
CA ASP A 66 -0.72 -10.50 -2.51
C ASP A 66 0.35 -9.59 -3.13
N PHE A 67 1.58 -9.74 -2.63
CA PHE A 67 2.74 -9.02 -3.17
C PHE A 67 3.42 -9.76 -4.33
N LYS A 68 3.08 -11.03 -4.55
CA LYS A 68 3.70 -11.85 -5.59
C LYS A 68 2.98 -11.77 -6.92
N ARG A 69 1.64 -11.63 -6.88
CA ARG A 69 0.80 -11.65 -8.08
C ARG A 69 1.06 -12.87 -8.96
N ASP A 70 1.16 -14.03 -8.31
CA ASP A 70 1.56 -15.32 -8.92
C ASP A 70 0.48 -15.92 -9.84
N LYS A 71 -0.78 -15.50 -9.76
CA LYS A 71 -1.85 -15.91 -10.67
C LYS A 71 -1.75 -15.16 -12.00
N GLN A 72 -0.82 -15.59 -12.83
CA GLN A 72 -0.62 -14.99 -14.15
C GLN A 72 -1.69 -15.47 -15.15
N GLY A 73 -2.04 -14.58 -16.09
CA GLY A 73 -2.99 -14.89 -17.17
C GLY A 73 -4.47 -14.92 -16.77
N MET A 74 -4.79 -14.83 -15.47
CA MET A 74 -6.16 -14.88 -14.95
C MET A 74 -6.67 -13.47 -14.63
N ASN A 75 -7.91 -13.17 -15.00
CA ASN A 75 -8.53 -11.92 -14.66
C ASN A 75 -9.05 -11.96 -13.21
N ALA A 76 -8.97 -10.82 -12.54
CA ALA A 76 -9.56 -10.63 -11.23
C ALA A 76 -10.40 -9.35 -11.24
N THR A 77 -11.60 -9.42 -10.68
CA THR A 77 -12.50 -8.26 -10.58
C THR A 77 -12.36 -7.61 -9.22
N VAL A 78 -12.25 -6.29 -9.18
CA VAL A 78 -12.21 -5.50 -7.94
C VAL A 78 -13.60 -5.52 -7.29
N THR A 79 -13.71 -6.18 -6.16
CA THR A 79 -14.97 -6.31 -5.41
C THR A 79 -15.20 -5.15 -4.46
N THR A 80 -14.15 -4.77 -3.69
CA THR A 80 -14.23 -3.67 -2.73
C THR A 80 -12.92 -2.90 -2.67
N LEU A 81 -13.01 -1.62 -2.27
CA LEU A 81 -11.85 -0.78 -1.89
C LEU A 81 -11.94 -0.55 -0.39
N GLU A 82 -10.89 -0.89 0.34
CA GLU A 82 -10.92 -0.92 1.80
C GLU A 82 -9.77 -0.13 2.44
N TYR A 83 -10.04 0.32 3.67
CA TYR A 83 -9.03 0.87 4.56
C TYR A 83 -8.24 -0.24 5.26
N ASP A 84 -6.91 -0.14 5.27
CA ASP A 84 -6.04 -1.01 6.06
C ASP A 84 -5.34 -0.23 7.17
N PRO A 85 -5.55 -0.56 8.47
CA PRO A 85 -4.88 0.12 9.58
C PRO A 85 -3.38 -0.17 9.68
N ASN A 86 -2.83 -1.08 8.86
CA ASN A 86 -1.42 -1.46 8.88
C ASN A 86 -0.57 -0.69 7.87
N ARG A 87 -1.21 0.05 6.95
CA ARG A 87 -0.52 0.81 5.90
C ARG A 87 -1.22 2.13 5.61
N SER A 88 -0.50 3.04 4.99
CA SER A 88 -1.03 4.33 4.56
C SER A 88 -1.85 4.26 3.27
N ALA A 89 -1.52 3.30 2.38
CA ALA A 89 -2.24 3.04 1.14
C ALA A 89 -3.57 2.32 1.39
N PHE A 90 -4.54 2.51 0.51
CA PHE A 90 -5.75 1.71 0.48
C PHE A 90 -5.47 0.36 -0.19
N ILE A 91 -6.33 -0.61 0.10
CA ILE A 91 -6.26 -1.95 -0.46
C ILE A 91 -7.53 -2.25 -1.25
N ALA A 92 -7.41 -3.11 -2.24
CA ALA A 92 -8.53 -3.61 -3.02
C ALA A 92 -8.68 -5.12 -2.78
N LEU A 93 -9.89 -5.56 -2.47
CA LEU A 93 -10.24 -6.98 -2.53
C LEU A 93 -10.55 -7.33 -3.97
N VAL A 94 -9.83 -8.27 -4.52
CA VAL A 94 -10.04 -8.78 -5.87
C VAL A 94 -10.50 -10.23 -5.79
N THR A 95 -11.45 -10.58 -6.65
CA THR A 95 -11.96 -11.94 -6.81
C THR A 95 -11.55 -12.44 -8.18
N TYR A 96 -10.79 -13.51 -8.22
CA TYR A 96 -10.36 -14.18 -9.45
C TYR A 96 -11.51 -15.00 -10.05
N GLU A 97 -11.38 -15.39 -11.32
CA GLU A 97 -12.37 -16.20 -12.04
C GLU A 97 -12.60 -17.58 -11.38
N ASP A 98 -11.61 -18.11 -10.67
CA ASP A 98 -11.70 -19.35 -9.89
C ASP A 98 -12.39 -19.18 -8.51
N GLY A 99 -12.85 -17.97 -8.18
CA GLY A 99 -13.50 -17.63 -6.92
C GLY A 99 -12.53 -17.34 -5.76
N GLU A 100 -11.21 -17.46 -5.94
CA GLU A 100 -10.25 -17.08 -4.90
C GLU A 100 -10.22 -15.57 -4.72
N LYS A 101 -10.20 -15.15 -3.46
CA LYS A 101 -10.12 -13.73 -3.09
C LYS A 101 -8.73 -13.40 -2.59
N ARG A 102 -8.19 -12.27 -3.01
CA ARG A 102 -6.92 -11.73 -2.52
C ARG A 102 -7.01 -10.22 -2.31
N TYR A 103 -6.21 -9.70 -1.37
CA TYR A 103 -5.99 -8.27 -1.25
C TYR A 103 -4.80 -7.85 -2.09
N ILE A 104 -4.93 -6.72 -2.77
CA ILE A 104 -3.83 -6.04 -3.46
C ILE A 104 -3.72 -4.61 -2.96
N ILE A 105 -2.55 -3.97 -3.15
CA ILE A 105 -2.44 -2.52 -2.97
C ILE A 105 -3.25 -1.85 -4.08
N ALA A 106 -4.20 -1.00 -3.69
CA ALA A 106 -5.00 -0.26 -4.66
C ALA A 106 -4.16 0.87 -5.30
N PRO A 107 -4.02 0.92 -6.63
CA PRO A 107 -3.51 2.10 -7.32
C PRO A 107 -4.53 3.23 -7.29
N ASP A 108 -4.06 4.43 -7.59
CA ASP A 108 -4.94 5.58 -7.79
C ASP A 108 -5.80 5.39 -9.05
N GLY A 109 -7.06 5.83 -8.97
CA GLY A 109 -8.02 5.72 -10.07
C GLY A 109 -8.72 4.36 -10.18
N LEU A 110 -8.32 3.32 -9.44
CA LEU A 110 -8.99 2.01 -9.45
C LEU A 110 -10.39 2.12 -8.83
N LYS A 111 -11.38 1.50 -9.48
CA LYS A 111 -12.79 1.50 -9.04
C LYS A 111 -13.28 0.08 -8.79
N VAL A 112 -14.35 -0.01 -8.02
CA VAL A 112 -15.09 -1.27 -7.83
C VAL A 112 -15.71 -1.66 -9.17
N GLY A 113 -15.55 -2.92 -9.56
CA GLY A 113 -15.97 -3.46 -10.86
C GLY A 113 -14.87 -3.47 -11.93
N ASP A 114 -13.74 -2.76 -11.72
CA ASP A 114 -12.63 -2.82 -12.66
C ASP A 114 -11.99 -4.22 -12.66
N THR A 115 -11.43 -4.59 -13.81
CA THR A 115 -10.70 -5.85 -13.96
C THR A 115 -9.21 -5.59 -13.90
N VAL A 116 -8.49 -6.39 -13.11
CA VAL A 116 -7.03 -6.38 -13.00
C VAL A 116 -6.46 -7.74 -13.37
N ARG A 117 -5.29 -7.74 -14.02
CA ARG A 117 -4.61 -8.93 -14.48
C ARG A 117 -3.13 -8.89 -14.14
N ALA A 118 -2.52 -10.06 -14.00
CA ALA A 118 -1.07 -10.20 -13.86
C ALA A 118 -0.54 -11.08 -14.99
N GLY A 119 0.65 -10.76 -15.52
CA GLY A 119 1.32 -11.53 -16.57
C GLY A 119 1.68 -10.69 -17.79
N SER A 120 2.41 -11.28 -18.72
CA SER A 120 2.89 -10.63 -19.95
C SER A 120 1.77 -10.13 -20.88
N ASP A 121 0.61 -10.80 -20.82
CA ASP A 121 -0.55 -10.45 -21.66
C ASP A 121 -1.44 -9.36 -21.05
N ALA A 122 -1.04 -8.79 -19.91
CA ALA A 122 -1.83 -7.76 -19.25
C ALA A 122 -1.65 -6.40 -19.94
N ASP A 123 -2.75 -5.67 -20.15
CA ASP A 123 -2.72 -4.29 -20.66
C ASP A 123 -1.96 -3.34 -19.70
N ILE A 124 -1.44 -2.25 -20.25
CA ILE A 124 -0.80 -1.18 -19.46
C ILE A 124 -1.88 -0.30 -18.81
N LYS A 125 -2.58 -0.87 -17.83
CA LYS A 125 -3.65 -0.20 -17.07
C LYS A 125 -3.31 -0.18 -15.56
N PRO A 126 -3.74 0.85 -14.81
CA PRO A 126 -3.53 0.90 -13.36
C PRO A 126 -4.06 -0.36 -12.66
N GLY A 127 -3.22 -0.97 -11.82
CA GLY A 127 -3.56 -2.21 -11.08
C GLY A 127 -3.09 -3.49 -11.73
N ASN A 128 -2.78 -3.50 -13.01
CA ASN A 128 -2.17 -4.64 -13.67
C ASN A 128 -0.71 -4.82 -13.23
N ALA A 129 -0.25 -6.05 -13.18
CA ALA A 129 1.11 -6.39 -12.77
C ALA A 129 1.82 -7.13 -13.91
N LEU A 130 2.97 -6.63 -14.30
CA LEU A 130 3.78 -7.20 -15.40
C LEU A 130 5.24 -7.31 -14.97
N ALA A 131 6.01 -8.13 -15.68
CA ALA A 131 7.45 -8.09 -15.61
C ALA A 131 7.97 -6.74 -16.15
N LEU A 132 9.04 -6.21 -15.56
CA LEU A 132 9.64 -4.93 -16.03
C LEU A 132 10.07 -5.01 -17.51
N ALA A 133 10.35 -6.21 -18.01
CA ALA A 133 10.62 -6.45 -19.43
C ALA A 133 9.48 -5.98 -20.34
N ASP A 134 8.22 -6.22 -19.93
CA ASP A 134 7.03 -5.99 -20.74
C ASP A 134 6.45 -4.58 -20.57
N ILE A 135 6.89 -3.84 -19.55
CA ILE A 135 6.39 -2.48 -19.26
C ILE A 135 7.14 -1.46 -20.13
N PRO A 136 6.46 -0.59 -20.89
CA PRO A 136 7.12 0.46 -21.68
C PRO A 136 7.95 1.42 -20.82
N VAL A 137 9.07 1.91 -21.36
CA VAL A 137 9.88 2.95 -20.76
C VAL A 137 9.06 4.24 -20.60
N GLY A 138 9.27 4.96 -19.49
CA GLY A 138 8.51 6.15 -19.13
C GLY A 138 7.26 5.87 -18.30
N THR A 139 6.82 4.60 -18.20
CA THR A 139 5.62 4.23 -17.43
C THR A 139 5.83 4.45 -15.93
N VAL A 140 4.78 4.93 -15.27
CA VAL A 140 4.70 5.04 -13.82
C VAL A 140 4.31 3.69 -13.23
N ILE A 141 5.09 3.22 -12.26
CA ILE A 141 4.95 1.91 -11.63
C ILE A 141 5.04 2.02 -10.11
N HIS A 142 4.49 1.03 -9.44
CA HIS A 142 4.58 0.86 -7.98
C HIS A 142 4.69 -0.62 -7.62
N ASN A 143 4.79 -0.95 -6.35
CA ASN A 143 4.78 -2.33 -5.85
C ASN A 143 5.82 -3.21 -6.57
N ILE A 144 7.09 -2.77 -6.56
CA ILE A 144 8.18 -3.30 -7.36
C ILE A 144 8.93 -4.38 -6.59
N GLU A 145 9.25 -5.50 -7.24
CA GLU A 145 10.14 -6.52 -6.70
C GLU A 145 11.60 -6.08 -6.78
N MET A 146 12.40 -6.54 -5.81
CA MET A 146 13.87 -6.39 -5.84
C MET A 146 14.56 -7.64 -6.43
N HIS A 147 13.96 -8.80 -6.20
CA HIS A 147 14.43 -10.08 -6.70
C HIS A 147 13.23 -10.84 -7.30
N PRO A 148 13.38 -11.50 -8.44
CA PRO A 148 12.29 -12.21 -9.10
C PRO A 148 11.62 -13.23 -8.16
N GLY A 149 10.28 -13.23 -8.11
CA GLY A 149 9.48 -14.17 -7.34
C GLY A 149 9.47 -13.97 -5.82
N LYS A 150 10.22 -13.00 -5.29
CA LYS A 150 10.24 -12.71 -3.85
C LYS A 150 8.99 -11.93 -3.39
N GLY A 151 8.32 -11.29 -4.31
CA GLY A 151 7.21 -10.38 -4.06
C GLY A 151 7.67 -8.93 -3.91
N ALA A 152 6.75 -8.02 -4.10
CA ALA A 152 7.02 -6.60 -4.13
C ALA A 152 7.53 -6.06 -2.77
N GLN A 153 8.55 -5.24 -2.84
CA GLN A 153 9.24 -4.67 -1.66
C GLN A 153 9.35 -3.14 -1.70
N MET A 154 9.42 -2.55 -2.89
CA MET A 154 9.60 -1.11 -3.08
C MET A 154 8.30 -0.42 -3.51
N VAL A 155 8.20 0.88 -3.22
CA VAL A 155 7.11 1.78 -3.67
C VAL A 155 5.72 1.25 -3.31
N ARG A 156 5.44 1.10 -2.00
CA ARG A 156 4.18 0.55 -1.49
C ARG A 156 3.37 1.53 -0.63
N SER A 157 3.98 2.64 -0.23
CA SER A 157 3.32 3.64 0.63
C SER A 157 2.38 4.54 -0.18
N ALA A 158 1.40 5.12 0.49
CA ALA A 158 0.41 6.02 -0.10
C ALA A 158 1.06 7.13 -0.95
N GLY A 159 0.47 7.40 -2.11
CA GLY A 159 0.91 8.45 -3.03
C GLY A 159 2.24 8.23 -3.72
N ASN A 160 2.98 7.17 -3.38
CA ASN A 160 4.29 6.91 -3.98
C ASN A 160 4.16 6.31 -5.38
N MET A 161 5.11 6.70 -6.22
CA MET A 161 5.30 6.18 -7.56
C MET A 161 6.78 6.10 -7.89
N ALA A 162 7.14 5.20 -8.80
CA ALA A 162 8.45 5.16 -9.44
C ALA A 162 8.26 5.23 -10.96
N GLN A 163 9.30 5.57 -11.67
CA GLN A 163 9.27 5.66 -13.13
C GLN A 163 10.34 4.73 -13.73
N LEU A 164 9.93 3.95 -14.71
CA LEU A 164 10.84 3.13 -15.51
C LEU A 164 11.56 4.01 -16.51
N MET A 165 12.88 4.19 -16.36
CA MET A 165 13.65 5.14 -17.16
C MET A 165 14.30 4.51 -18.39
N ALA A 166 14.89 3.31 -18.25
CA ALA A 166 15.56 2.60 -19.31
C ALA A 166 15.59 1.10 -19.04
N LYS A 167 15.88 0.31 -20.08
CA LYS A 167 16.13 -1.14 -19.99
C LYS A 167 17.39 -1.45 -20.80
N GLU A 168 18.42 -1.94 -20.13
CA GLU A 168 19.70 -2.25 -20.77
C GLU A 168 20.32 -3.49 -20.10
N ASN A 169 20.98 -4.33 -20.87
CA ASN A 169 21.76 -5.48 -20.37
C ASN A 169 20.99 -6.39 -19.37
N GLY A 170 19.70 -6.62 -19.59
CA GLY A 170 18.88 -7.43 -18.69
C GLY A 170 18.51 -6.75 -17.37
N MET A 171 18.80 -5.44 -17.23
CA MET A 171 18.45 -4.62 -16.08
C MET A 171 17.51 -3.49 -16.50
N ALA A 172 16.60 -3.15 -15.59
CA ALA A 172 15.71 -2.00 -15.69
C ALA A 172 16.21 -0.89 -14.77
N LEU A 173 16.42 0.30 -15.29
CA LEU A 173 16.75 1.49 -14.53
C LEU A 173 15.47 2.17 -14.06
N ILE A 174 15.28 2.27 -12.75
CA ILE A 174 14.07 2.79 -12.13
C ILE A 174 14.43 4.02 -11.30
N ARG A 175 13.68 5.11 -11.49
CA ARG A 175 13.73 6.30 -10.63
C ARG A 175 12.75 6.13 -9.48
N LEU A 176 13.27 6.05 -8.26
CA LEU A 176 12.50 5.91 -7.03
C LEU A 176 11.90 7.26 -6.56
N PRO A 177 10.91 7.24 -5.64
CA PRO A 177 10.33 8.48 -5.06
C PRO A 177 11.36 9.39 -4.39
N SER A 178 12.47 8.82 -3.86
CA SER A 178 13.59 9.59 -3.30
C SER A 178 14.42 10.34 -4.33
N GLY A 179 14.21 10.10 -5.63
CA GLY A 179 15.06 10.58 -6.73
C GLY A 179 16.23 9.65 -7.06
N GLU A 180 16.50 8.63 -6.24
CA GLU A 180 17.55 7.63 -6.49
C GLU A 180 17.23 6.83 -7.77
N LEU A 181 18.27 6.61 -8.58
CA LEU A 181 18.24 5.70 -9.73
C LEU A 181 18.75 4.34 -9.29
N ARG A 182 17.96 3.31 -9.53
CA ARG A 182 18.27 1.94 -9.12
C ARG A 182 18.08 0.95 -10.24
N ASN A 183 19.06 0.05 -10.41
CA ASN A 183 18.98 -1.05 -11.33
C ASN A 183 18.30 -2.25 -10.68
N VAL A 184 17.32 -2.83 -11.38
CA VAL A 184 16.58 -4.02 -10.98
C VAL A 184 16.51 -4.98 -12.16
N ALA A 185 16.55 -6.30 -11.93
CA ALA A 185 16.47 -7.27 -13.02
C ALA A 185 15.13 -7.12 -13.77
N VAL A 186 15.14 -7.21 -15.08
CA VAL A 186 13.94 -7.05 -15.94
C VAL A 186 12.86 -8.10 -15.69
N ASN A 187 13.23 -9.26 -15.11
CA ASN A 187 12.29 -10.33 -14.74
C ASN A 187 11.51 -10.04 -13.43
N CYS A 188 11.83 -8.95 -12.72
CA CYS A 188 11.10 -8.54 -11.54
C CYS A 188 9.72 -8.00 -11.93
N MET A 189 8.72 -8.32 -11.12
CA MET A 189 7.34 -7.84 -11.31
C MET A 189 7.17 -6.43 -10.75
N ALA A 190 6.31 -5.65 -11.40
CA ALA A 190 5.84 -4.35 -10.92
C ALA A 190 4.38 -4.15 -11.28
N SER A 191 3.67 -3.33 -10.50
CA SER A 191 2.29 -2.93 -10.79
C SER A 191 2.27 -1.55 -11.42
N ILE A 192 1.36 -1.34 -12.37
CA ILE A 192 1.23 -0.09 -13.12
C ILE A 192 0.40 0.93 -12.34
N GLY A 193 0.84 2.19 -12.39
CA GLY A 193 0.18 3.34 -11.79
C GLY A 193 0.83 3.82 -10.50
N THR A 194 0.22 4.83 -9.88
CA THR A 194 0.61 5.41 -8.58
C THR A 194 -0.16 4.73 -7.46
N VAL A 195 0.41 4.60 -6.28
CA VAL A 195 -0.30 4.08 -5.10
C VAL A 195 -1.40 5.06 -4.68
N SER A 196 -2.54 4.55 -4.28
CA SER A 196 -3.69 5.33 -3.81
C SER A 196 -3.39 6.23 -2.61
N ASN A 197 -4.35 7.10 -2.25
CA ASN A 197 -4.25 8.04 -1.12
C ASN A 197 -3.13 9.09 -1.33
N LEU A 198 -3.14 9.74 -2.48
CA LEU A 198 -2.12 10.72 -2.91
C LEU A 198 -1.88 11.83 -1.89
N ASP A 199 -2.95 12.32 -1.25
CA ASP A 199 -2.90 13.43 -0.29
C ASP A 199 -2.47 13.01 1.12
N HIS A 200 -1.97 11.80 1.31
CA HIS A 200 -1.61 11.30 2.64
C HIS A 200 -0.55 12.17 3.34
N GLU A 201 0.44 12.66 2.61
CA GLU A 201 1.49 13.52 3.15
C GLU A 201 0.98 14.93 3.55
N ASN A 202 -0.09 15.38 2.90
CA ASN A 202 -0.71 16.69 3.16
C ASN A 202 -1.60 16.68 4.42
N VAL A 203 -1.78 15.53 5.09
CA VAL A 203 -2.61 15.41 6.28
C VAL A 203 -1.92 16.06 7.49
N ASN A 204 -2.55 17.11 8.01
CA ASN A 204 -2.09 17.78 9.24
C ASN A 204 -2.75 17.15 10.47
N LEU A 205 -1.94 16.51 11.31
CA LEU A 205 -2.42 15.83 12.52
C LEU A 205 -2.90 16.80 13.61
N GLY A 206 -2.39 18.02 13.64
CA GLY A 206 -2.90 19.14 14.41
C GLY A 206 -2.61 19.14 15.91
N LYS A 207 -2.27 18.01 16.53
CA LYS A 207 -1.97 17.93 17.97
C LYS A 207 -1.01 16.80 18.32
N ALA A 208 -0.22 17.00 19.39
CA ALA A 208 0.75 16.04 19.89
C ALA A 208 0.14 14.68 20.27
N GLY A 209 -1.10 14.66 20.77
CA GLY A 209 -1.80 13.40 21.07
C GLY A 209 -2.04 12.49 19.87
N ARG A 210 -1.99 13.03 18.64
CA ARG A 210 -2.06 12.23 17.41
C ARG A 210 -0.70 11.93 16.78
N THR A 211 0.32 12.75 17.06
CA THR A 211 1.66 12.59 16.49
C THR A 211 2.56 11.74 17.38
N VAL A 212 2.79 12.15 18.61
CA VAL A 212 3.78 11.57 19.53
C VAL A 212 3.12 10.61 20.51
N SER A 213 2.12 11.04 21.25
CA SER A 213 1.55 10.25 22.35
C SER A 213 0.91 8.94 21.88
N TYR A 214 0.36 8.93 20.68
CA TYR A 214 -0.29 7.74 20.12
C TYR A 214 0.67 6.77 19.44
N THR A 215 1.75 7.27 18.84
CA THR A 215 2.66 6.46 18.03
C THR A 215 3.92 6.04 18.79
N HIS A 216 4.46 6.90 19.66
CA HIS A 216 5.74 6.72 20.34
C HIS A 216 5.60 6.50 21.84
N LEU A 217 4.62 7.13 22.47
CA LEU A 217 4.39 7.09 23.92
C LEU A 217 3.00 6.49 24.18
N THR A 218 2.87 5.19 24.18
CA THR A 218 1.78 4.59 24.94
C THR A 218 2.25 4.52 26.38
N LEU A 219 1.80 5.45 27.17
CA LEU A 219 1.92 5.36 28.62
C LEU A 219 1.21 4.09 29.09
N PRO A 220 1.79 3.35 30.04
CA PRO A 220 1.14 2.21 30.64
C PRO A 220 -0.17 2.59 31.32
#